data_e0e6e26feacf4fd3b75c56f0df83e285
#
_entry.id   e0e6e26feacf4fd3b75c56f0df83e285
#
_cell.length_a   1.000
_cell.length_b   1.000
_cell.length_c   1.000
_cell.angle_alpha   90.00
_cell.angle_beta   90.00
_cell.angle_gamma   90.00
#
_symmetry.space_group_name_H-M   'P 1'
#
loop_
_entity.id
_entity.type
_entity.pdbx_description
1 polymer ?
#
loop_
_entity_poly.entity_id
_entity_poly.type
_entity_poly.pdbx_seq_one_letter_code
_entity_poly.pdbx_strand_id
1 'polypeptide(L)'
;IRDDPKSCGMRSDGIDLKSEEKAPLETKSQTLYEVKRNPVFWIYSLSLSMHALFGTAIVFHIISIFEEVGKGKTEAFSYFIPAAIFSTTSNLLASWAADKIHLKPILSIMLVSFCLGSLGFINLQNNWGFWMLAFGFGVGGGLWGVLSNLSYIRFFGPNHLGEISGFSASLTVFASAIGPAAFSLGFDY
;
A
#
# COMPACT_ATOMS: atom_id res chain seq x y z
N ILE A 1 -16.60 29.82 6.15
CA ILE A 1 -15.29 29.19 6.36
C ILE A 1 -14.59 29.27 5.00
N ARG A 2 -13.39 29.87 4.96
CA ARG A 2 -12.60 29.95 3.73
C ARG A 2 -11.65 28.77 3.71
N ASP A 3 -11.90 27.81 2.82
CA ASP A 3 -11.23 26.51 2.79
C ASP A 3 -9.99 26.47 1.86
N ASP A 4 -9.70 27.58 1.18
CA ASP A 4 -8.60 27.66 0.22
C ASP A 4 -7.70 28.88 0.53
N PRO A 5 -6.36 28.73 0.58
CA PRO A 5 -5.42 29.84 0.76
C PRO A 5 -5.61 30.96 -0.25
N LYS A 6 -5.98 30.64 -1.48
CA LYS A 6 -6.27 31.63 -2.54
C LYS A 6 -7.47 32.52 -2.19
N SER A 7 -8.50 31.96 -1.54
CA SER A 7 -9.67 32.71 -1.09
C SER A 7 -9.37 33.68 0.05
N CYS A 8 -8.24 33.49 0.74
CA CYS A 8 -7.72 34.37 1.80
C CYS A 8 -6.70 35.39 1.27
N GLY A 9 -6.43 35.41 -0.05
CA GLY A 9 -5.39 36.26 -0.64
C GLY A 9 -3.96 35.79 -0.34
N MET A 10 -3.80 34.58 0.22
CA MET A 10 -2.51 33.98 0.49
C MET A 10 -2.06 33.12 -0.71
N ARG A 11 -0.76 33.12 -0.96
CA ARG A 11 -0.14 32.22 -1.96
C ARG A 11 0.41 30.99 -1.27
N SER A 12 0.46 29.87 -1.99
CA SER A 12 1.15 28.66 -1.50
C SER A 12 2.63 28.97 -1.31
N ASP A 13 3.17 28.59 -0.14
CA ASP A 13 4.56 28.82 0.22
C ASP A 13 5.52 28.25 -0.83
N GLY A 14 6.49 29.07 -1.26
CA GLY A 14 7.63 28.63 -2.08
C GLY A 14 7.58 28.97 -3.56
N ILE A 15 6.62 29.73 -4.07
CA ILE A 15 6.64 30.20 -5.46
C ILE A 15 7.22 31.64 -5.52
N ASP A 16 8.50 31.75 -5.81
CA ASP A 16 9.14 33.01 -6.17
C ASP A 16 8.61 33.53 -7.50
N LEU A 17 8.32 34.83 -7.56
CA LEU A 17 7.77 35.55 -8.71
C LEU A 17 8.63 35.52 -9.99
N LYS A 18 9.77 34.84 -9.99
CA LYS A 18 10.71 34.73 -11.12
C LYS A 18 10.67 33.42 -11.90
N SER A 19 9.84 32.47 -11.49
CA SER A 19 9.68 31.21 -12.21
C SER A 19 8.27 31.08 -12.80
N GLU A 20 7.86 32.01 -13.65
CA GLU A 20 6.64 31.89 -14.48
C GLU A 20 6.72 30.79 -15.56
N GLU A 21 7.75 29.95 -15.52
CA GLU A 21 7.97 28.93 -16.56
C GLU A 21 7.90 27.49 -16.06
N LYS A 22 6.90 27.17 -15.30
CA LYS A 22 6.28 25.82 -15.24
C LYS A 22 5.14 25.89 -14.24
N ALA A 23 3.98 26.38 -14.70
CA ALA A 23 2.73 26.04 -14.02
C ALA A 23 2.73 24.51 -13.86
N PRO A 24 2.49 23.96 -12.63
CA PRO A 24 2.28 22.53 -12.50
C PRO A 24 1.22 22.17 -13.53
N LEU A 25 1.49 21.16 -14.36
CA LEU A 25 0.50 20.60 -15.28
C LEU A 25 -0.80 20.52 -14.49
N GLU A 26 -1.80 21.33 -14.88
CA GLU A 26 -3.12 21.26 -14.28
C GLU A 26 -3.63 19.85 -14.50
N THR A 27 -3.34 18.98 -13.55
CA THR A 27 -3.88 17.64 -13.57
C THR A 27 -5.38 17.83 -13.46
N LYS A 28 -6.08 17.64 -14.58
CA LYS A 28 -7.53 17.84 -14.67
C LYS A 28 -8.16 17.00 -13.55
N SER A 29 -8.64 17.67 -12.51
CA SER A 29 -9.22 16.98 -11.37
C SER A 29 -10.49 16.25 -11.82
N GLN A 30 -10.54 14.96 -11.50
CA GLN A 30 -11.65 14.08 -11.86
C GLN A 30 -12.57 13.90 -10.65
N THR A 31 -13.87 13.80 -10.90
CA THR A 31 -14.87 13.46 -9.89
C THR A 31 -14.84 11.96 -9.58
N LEU A 32 -15.34 11.54 -8.40
CA LEU A 32 -15.43 10.13 -8.04
C LEU A 32 -16.20 9.29 -9.06
N TYR A 33 -17.22 9.88 -9.71
CA TYR A 33 -18.00 9.20 -10.74
C TYR A 33 -17.16 8.88 -11.99
N GLU A 34 -16.32 9.81 -12.44
CA GLU A 34 -15.40 9.61 -13.56
C GLU A 34 -14.31 8.59 -13.22
N VAL A 35 -13.76 8.70 -12.01
CA VAL A 35 -12.69 7.82 -11.51
C VAL A 35 -13.14 6.37 -11.40
N LYS A 36 -14.37 6.09 -10.97
CA LYS A 36 -14.94 4.73 -10.93
C LYS A 36 -15.02 4.06 -12.32
N ARG A 37 -15.02 4.82 -13.40
CA ARG A 37 -14.98 4.30 -14.78
C ARG A 37 -13.56 4.10 -15.29
N ASN A 38 -12.56 4.57 -14.58
CA ASN A 38 -11.16 4.47 -14.96
C ASN A 38 -10.55 3.16 -14.45
N PRO A 39 -10.04 2.27 -15.32
CA PRO A 39 -9.43 1.02 -14.90
C PRO A 39 -8.21 1.20 -14.01
N VAL A 40 -7.47 2.31 -14.12
CA VAL A 40 -6.32 2.62 -13.28
C VAL A 40 -6.73 2.70 -11.81
N PHE A 41 -7.88 3.30 -11.51
CA PHE A 41 -8.40 3.36 -10.15
C PHE A 41 -8.59 1.96 -9.56
N TRP A 42 -9.23 1.07 -10.29
CA TRP A 42 -9.51 -0.29 -9.82
C TRP A 42 -8.25 -1.12 -9.64
N ILE A 43 -7.28 -0.99 -10.56
CA ILE A 43 -5.98 -1.68 -10.45
C ILE A 43 -5.28 -1.28 -9.14
N TYR A 44 -5.17 0.01 -8.84
CA TYR A 44 -4.53 0.47 -7.61
C TYR A 44 -5.35 0.12 -6.36
N SER A 45 -6.65 0.42 -6.35
CA SER A 45 -7.52 0.18 -5.19
C SER A 45 -7.62 -1.31 -4.84
N LEU A 46 -7.77 -2.19 -5.81
CA LEU A 46 -7.83 -3.63 -5.57
C LEU A 46 -6.48 -4.20 -5.12
N SER A 47 -5.37 -3.73 -5.71
CA SER A 47 -4.03 -4.15 -5.26
C SER A 47 -3.75 -3.73 -3.82
N LEU A 48 -4.12 -2.51 -3.44
CA LEU A 48 -3.99 -2.02 -2.08
C LEU A 48 -4.90 -2.77 -1.10
N SER A 49 -6.13 -3.06 -1.51
CA SER A 49 -7.11 -3.82 -0.71
C SER A 49 -6.67 -5.27 -0.51
N MET A 50 -6.12 -5.90 -1.55
CA MET A 50 -5.58 -7.25 -1.47
C MET A 50 -4.40 -7.33 -0.49
N HIS A 51 -3.49 -6.36 -0.53
CA HIS A 51 -2.40 -6.29 0.45
C HIS A 51 -2.93 -6.15 1.89
N ALA A 52 -3.94 -5.33 2.11
CA ALA A 52 -4.55 -5.15 3.43
C ALA A 52 -5.26 -6.42 3.93
N LEU A 53 -5.95 -7.14 3.05
CA LEU A 53 -6.57 -8.43 3.35
C LEU A 53 -5.54 -9.43 3.88
N PHE A 54 -4.48 -9.65 3.12
CA PHE A 54 -3.42 -10.61 3.51
C PHE A 54 -2.62 -10.13 4.71
N GLY A 55 -2.28 -8.85 4.78
CA GLY A 55 -1.55 -8.28 5.91
C GLY A 55 -2.29 -8.49 7.24
N THR A 56 -3.60 -8.23 7.25
CA THR A 56 -4.43 -8.44 8.45
C THR A 56 -4.58 -9.93 8.75
N ALA A 57 -4.83 -10.77 7.76
CA ALA A 57 -4.94 -12.21 7.93
C ALA A 57 -3.67 -12.81 8.53
N ILE A 58 -2.49 -12.41 8.03
CA ILE A 58 -1.20 -12.88 8.55
C ILE A 58 -1.03 -12.49 10.01
N VAL A 59 -1.29 -11.24 10.37
CA VAL A 59 -1.14 -10.77 11.75
C VAL A 59 -2.03 -11.57 12.72
N PHE A 60 -3.26 -11.89 12.32
CA PHE A 60 -4.19 -12.65 13.15
C PHE A 60 -3.82 -14.13 13.26
N HIS A 61 -3.29 -14.73 12.20
CA HIS A 61 -3.02 -16.17 12.14
C HIS A 61 -1.53 -16.53 12.20
N ILE A 62 -0.63 -15.58 12.46
CA ILE A 62 0.81 -15.81 12.41
C ILE A 62 1.26 -16.97 13.31
N ILE A 63 0.69 -17.10 14.50
CA ILE A 63 1.03 -18.17 15.44
C ILE A 63 0.59 -19.51 14.86
N SER A 64 -0.66 -19.65 14.43
CA SER A 64 -1.20 -20.89 13.84
C SER A 64 -0.43 -21.32 12.62
N ILE A 65 -0.07 -20.39 11.73
CA ILE A 65 0.75 -20.66 10.53
C ILE A 65 2.12 -21.24 10.90
N PHE A 66 2.75 -20.73 11.97
CA PHE A 66 4.06 -21.24 12.41
C PHE A 66 3.93 -22.57 13.15
N GLU A 67 2.90 -22.75 13.95
CA GLU A 67 2.64 -24.00 14.69
C GLU A 67 2.39 -25.18 13.73
N GLU A 68 1.72 -24.96 12.57
CA GLU A 68 1.52 -26.01 11.56
C GLU A 68 2.82 -26.58 11.00
N VAL A 69 3.87 -25.78 10.93
CA VAL A 69 5.20 -26.23 10.46
C VAL A 69 6.13 -26.62 11.60
N GLY A 70 5.59 -26.79 12.81
CA GLY A 70 6.34 -27.21 14.01
C GLY A 70 7.21 -26.11 14.64
N LYS A 71 6.96 -24.83 14.31
CA LYS A 71 7.67 -23.67 14.87
C LYS A 71 6.89 -23.06 16.02
N GLY A 72 7.60 -22.56 17.02
CA GLY A 72 6.98 -22.00 18.21
C GLY A 72 6.53 -20.55 18.09
N LYS A 73 5.77 -20.08 19.10
CA LYS A 73 5.28 -18.68 19.18
C LYS A 73 6.40 -17.65 19.12
N THR A 74 7.56 -17.94 19.71
CA THR A 74 8.72 -17.03 19.69
C THR A 74 9.22 -16.82 18.26
N GLU A 75 9.27 -17.88 17.46
CA GLU A 75 9.66 -17.79 16.05
C GLU A 75 8.62 -17.03 15.23
N ALA A 76 7.32 -17.24 15.50
CA ALA A 76 6.25 -16.48 14.87
C ALA A 76 6.37 -14.97 15.14
N PHE A 77 6.60 -14.58 16.38
CA PHE A 77 6.79 -13.16 16.71
C PHE A 77 8.11 -12.58 16.18
N SER A 78 9.15 -13.40 16.05
CA SER A 78 10.42 -12.93 15.47
C SER A 78 10.31 -12.46 14.02
N TYR A 79 9.26 -12.88 13.30
CA TYR A 79 8.95 -12.44 11.95
C TYR A 79 8.76 -10.91 11.83
N PHE A 80 8.16 -10.28 12.84
CA PHE A 80 7.83 -8.86 12.76
C PHE A 80 9.04 -7.94 12.71
N ILE A 81 10.17 -8.35 13.29
CA ILE A 81 11.39 -7.53 13.32
C ILE A 81 11.97 -7.34 11.91
N PRO A 82 12.34 -8.42 11.18
CA PRO A 82 12.86 -8.26 9.82
C PRO A 82 11.80 -7.68 8.86
N ALA A 83 10.52 -8.03 9.00
CA ALA A 83 9.45 -7.46 8.20
C ALA A 83 9.35 -5.93 8.39
N ALA A 84 9.47 -5.43 9.62
CA ALA A 84 9.47 -3.99 9.89
C ALA A 84 10.70 -3.28 9.29
N ILE A 85 11.88 -3.90 9.36
CA ILE A 85 13.11 -3.34 8.76
C ILE A 85 12.94 -3.23 7.23
N PHE A 86 12.48 -4.29 6.58
CA PHE A 86 12.23 -4.27 5.13
C PHE A 86 11.14 -3.26 4.76
N SER A 87 10.07 -3.16 5.55
CA SER A 87 8.99 -2.21 5.32
C SER A 87 9.46 -0.76 5.44
N THR A 88 10.17 -0.42 6.49
CA THR A 88 10.68 0.95 6.69
C THR A 88 11.68 1.33 5.59
N THR A 89 12.61 0.44 5.29
CA THR A 89 13.63 0.68 4.26
C THR A 89 13.00 0.86 2.88
N SER A 90 12.10 -0.02 2.50
CA SER A 90 11.40 0.07 1.20
C SER A 90 10.48 1.28 1.12
N ASN A 91 9.83 1.69 2.22
CA ASN A 91 9.02 2.91 2.26
C ASN A 91 9.88 4.16 2.00
N LEU A 92 11.02 4.28 2.67
CA LEU A 92 11.95 5.41 2.47
C LEU A 92 12.48 5.45 1.04
N LEU A 93 12.94 4.31 0.52
CA LEU A 93 13.47 4.22 -0.84
C LEU A 93 12.39 4.51 -1.89
N ALA A 94 11.19 3.97 -1.70
CA ALA A 94 10.08 4.20 -2.61
C ALA A 94 9.56 5.64 -2.57
N SER A 95 9.54 6.27 -1.40
CA SER A 95 9.18 7.68 -1.26
C SER A 95 10.14 8.57 -2.04
N TRP A 96 11.45 8.33 -1.89
CA TRP A 96 12.45 9.05 -2.67
C TRP A 96 12.38 8.75 -4.17
N ALA A 97 12.15 7.49 -4.55
CA ALA A 97 12.02 7.09 -5.94
C ALA A 97 10.73 7.62 -6.58
N ALA A 98 9.64 7.69 -5.82
CA ALA A 98 8.36 8.17 -6.30
C ALA A 98 8.42 9.60 -6.85
N ASP A 99 9.32 10.44 -6.36
CA ASP A 99 9.50 11.79 -6.90
C ASP A 99 10.16 11.81 -8.29
N LYS A 100 10.86 10.75 -8.66
CA LYS A 100 11.66 10.66 -9.88
C LYS A 100 11.07 9.73 -10.94
N ILE A 101 10.29 8.73 -10.52
CA ILE A 101 9.75 7.70 -11.42
C ILE A 101 8.22 7.65 -11.36
N HIS A 102 7.64 6.98 -12.35
CA HIS A 102 6.21 6.71 -12.37
C HIS A 102 5.81 5.71 -11.27
N LEU A 103 4.56 5.76 -10.82
CA LEU A 103 4.06 4.85 -9.78
C LEU A 103 3.84 3.40 -10.26
N LYS A 104 3.75 3.17 -11.58
CA LYS A 104 3.56 1.82 -12.15
C LYS A 104 4.65 0.82 -11.77
N PRO A 105 5.97 1.12 -11.90
CA PRO A 105 7.02 0.23 -11.42
C PRO A 105 6.92 -0.08 -9.93
N ILE A 106 6.58 0.91 -9.11
CA ILE A 106 6.45 0.73 -7.66
C ILE A 106 5.31 -0.26 -7.35
N LEU A 107 4.17 -0.14 -8.04
CA LEU A 107 3.07 -1.10 -7.94
C LEU A 107 3.50 -2.51 -8.38
N SER A 108 4.23 -2.62 -9.49
CA SER A 108 4.71 -3.92 -9.99
C SER A 108 5.65 -4.60 -8.99
N ILE A 109 6.57 -3.84 -8.40
CA ILE A 109 7.48 -4.35 -7.36
C ILE A 109 6.69 -4.78 -6.13
N MET A 110 5.68 -4.02 -5.72
CA MET A 110 4.80 -4.39 -4.60
C MET A 110 4.12 -5.74 -4.86
N LEU A 111 3.54 -5.94 -6.04
CA LEU A 111 2.85 -7.19 -6.40
C LEU A 111 3.82 -8.37 -6.49
N VAL A 112 5.01 -8.18 -7.07
CA VAL A 112 6.05 -9.23 -7.11
C VAL A 112 6.52 -9.58 -5.70
N SER A 113 6.76 -8.59 -4.84
CA SER A 113 7.14 -8.82 -3.44
C SER A 113 6.07 -9.59 -2.69
N PHE A 114 4.80 -9.28 -2.96
CA PHE A 114 3.67 -9.99 -2.40
C PHE A 114 3.63 -11.48 -2.83
N CYS A 115 3.86 -11.76 -4.12
CA CYS A 115 3.97 -13.13 -4.62
C CYS A 115 5.14 -13.87 -3.95
N LEU A 116 6.29 -13.22 -3.80
CA LEU A 116 7.46 -13.80 -3.09
C LEU A 116 7.13 -14.11 -1.63
N GLY A 117 6.46 -13.20 -0.94
CA GLY A 117 5.99 -13.42 0.43
C GLY A 117 5.04 -14.62 0.54
N SER A 118 4.12 -14.75 -0.41
CA SER A 118 3.18 -15.88 -0.46
C SER A 118 3.89 -17.22 -0.71
N LEU A 119 4.93 -17.26 -1.55
CA LEU A 119 5.78 -18.43 -1.71
C LEU A 119 6.56 -18.76 -0.44
N GLY A 120 6.85 -17.77 0.40
CA GLY A 120 7.45 -17.96 1.72
C GLY A 120 6.60 -18.81 2.66
N PHE A 121 5.26 -18.70 2.59
CA PHE A 121 4.36 -19.56 3.39
C PHE A 121 4.50 -21.04 3.02
N ILE A 122 4.53 -21.37 1.73
CA ILE A 122 4.64 -22.75 1.24
C ILE A 122 5.96 -23.38 1.71
N ASN A 123 7.00 -22.58 1.90
CA ASN A 123 8.34 -23.04 2.24
C ASN A 123 8.74 -22.70 3.68
N LEU A 124 7.79 -22.40 4.55
CA LEU A 124 8.03 -21.90 5.91
C LEU A 124 8.75 -22.94 6.81
N GLN A 125 8.71 -24.22 6.47
CA GLN A 125 9.50 -25.30 7.12
C GLN A 125 11.01 -25.00 7.02
N ASN A 126 11.44 -24.41 5.90
CA ASN A 126 12.82 -24.07 5.67
C ASN A 126 13.14 -22.65 6.17
N ASN A 127 14.37 -22.44 6.61
CA ASN A 127 14.80 -21.11 7.09
C ASN A 127 14.70 -20.01 6.01
N TRP A 128 14.91 -20.35 4.75
CA TRP A 128 14.77 -19.38 3.66
C TRP A 128 13.31 -18.97 3.41
N GLY A 129 12.33 -19.82 3.67
CA GLY A 129 10.91 -19.47 3.58
C GLY A 129 10.52 -18.38 4.57
N PHE A 130 11.07 -18.41 5.79
CA PHE A 130 10.90 -17.34 6.79
C PHE A 130 11.41 -15.99 6.26
N TRP A 131 12.60 -15.98 5.65
CA TRP A 131 13.17 -14.74 5.11
C TRP A 131 12.42 -14.24 3.86
N MET A 132 11.95 -15.15 3.01
CA MET A 132 11.08 -14.78 1.88
C MET A 132 9.77 -14.15 2.34
N LEU A 133 9.16 -14.71 3.39
CA LEU A 133 7.95 -14.19 3.99
C LEU A 133 8.17 -12.76 4.51
N ALA A 134 9.22 -12.58 5.35
CA ALA A 134 9.54 -11.31 5.95
C ALA A 134 9.94 -10.24 4.91
N PHE A 135 10.72 -10.62 3.91
CA PHE A 135 11.11 -9.73 2.82
C PHE A 135 9.90 -9.35 1.95
N GLY A 136 9.14 -10.35 1.49
CA GLY A 136 8.03 -10.12 0.56
C GLY A 136 6.95 -9.23 1.14
N PHE A 137 6.43 -9.57 2.32
CA PHE A 137 5.40 -8.77 2.98
C PHE A 137 5.95 -7.48 3.59
N GLY A 138 7.19 -7.47 4.06
CA GLY A 138 7.85 -6.26 4.53
C GLY A 138 8.01 -5.23 3.42
N VAL A 139 8.64 -5.59 2.31
CA VAL A 139 8.78 -4.71 1.14
C VAL A 139 7.41 -4.30 0.61
N GLY A 140 6.50 -5.25 0.43
CA GLY A 140 5.13 -4.97 0.00
C GLY A 140 4.42 -3.94 0.87
N GLY A 141 4.55 -4.06 2.20
CA GLY A 141 3.96 -3.12 3.17
C GLY A 141 4.54 -1.71 3.08
N GLY A 142 5.86 -1.60 2.90
CA GLY A 142 6.50 -0.30 2.70
C GLY A 142 6.05 0.41 1.43
N LEU A 143 5.96 -0.34 0.32
CA LEU A 143 5.48 0.19 -0.96
C LEU A 143 3.99 0.54 -0.93
N TRP A 144 3.19 -0.26 -0.22
CA TRP A 144 1.77 0.02 0.01
C TRP A 144 1.56 1.39 0.66
N GLY A 145 2.36 1.73 1.67
CA GLY A 145 2.29 3.03 2.34
C GLY A 145 2.50 4.21 1.39
N VAL A 146 3.46 4.11 0.47
CA VAL A 146 3.72 5.14 -0.54
C VAL A 146 2.59 5.23 -1.56
N LEU A 147 2.15 4.07 -2.08
CA LEU A 147 1.13 4.03 -3.12
C LEU A 147 -0.24 4.50 -2.61
N SER A 148 -0.63 4.16 -1.38
CA SER A 148 -1.89 4.59 -0.79
C SER A 148 -1.98 6.12 -0.64
N ASN A 149 -0.86 6.79 -0.40
CA ASN A 149 -0.82 8.23 -0.25
C ASN A 149 -0.67 9.00 -1.57
N LEU A 150 0.10 8.48 -2.53
CA LEU A 150 0.48 9.25 -3.72
C LEU A 150 -0.33 8.92 -4.97
N SER A 151 -0.92 7.72 -5.10
CA SER A 151 -1.53 7.29 -6.36
C SER A 151 -2.70 8.15 -6.77
N TYR A 152 -3.62 8.42 -5.84
CA TYR A 152 -4.87 9.11 -6.20
C TYR A 152 -4.65 10.59 -6.53
N ILE A 153 -3.82 11.27 -5.79
CA ILE A 153 -3.51 12.68 -6.08
C ILE A 153 -2.78 12.84 -7.42
N ARG A 154 -1.87 11.91 -7.75
CA ARG A 154 -1.11 11.97 -9.01
C ARG A 154 -1.93 11.62 -10.24
N PHE A 155 -2.89 10.69 -10.12
CA PHE A 155 -3.68 10.27 -11.28
C PHE A 155 -4.95 11.08 -11.47
N PHE A 156 -5.57 11.55 -10.41
CA PHE A 156 -6.92 12.12 -10.45
C PHE A 156 -7.00 13.57 -9.96
N GLY A 157 -5.90 14.12 -9.48
CA GLY A 157 -5.82 15.51 -9.03
C GLY A 157 -6.35 15.74 -7.61
N PRO A 158 -6.17 16.96 -7.07
CA PRO A 158 -6.42 17.24 -5.65
C PRO A 158 -7.88 17.58 -5.30
N ASN A 159 -8.69 18.09 -6.23
CA ASN A 159 -9.99 18.72 -5.89
C ASN A 159 -11.01 17.77 -5.27
N HIS A 160 -11.03 16.50 -5.67
CA HIS A 160 -11.94 15.46 -5.17
C HIS A 160 -11.19 14.34 -4.45
N LEU A 161 -9.97 14.62 -3.98
CA LEU A 161 -9.09 13.60 -3.37
C LEU A 161 -9.74 12.92 -2.16
N GLY A 162 -10.46 13.67 -1.32
CA GLY A 162 -11.14 13.13 -0.15
C GLY A 162 -12.18 12.05 -0.50
N GLU A 163 -13.00 12.28 -1.54
CA GLU A 163 -14.00 11.31 -2.00
C GLU A 163 -13.35 10.07 -2.61
N ILE A 164 -12.32 10.27 -3.44
CA ILE A 164 -11.62 9.18 -4.16
C ILE A 164 -10.83 8.30 -3.19
N SER A 165 -10.02 8.92 -2.33
CA SER A 165 -9.23 8.19 -1.33
C SER A 165 -10.13 7.56 -0.27
N GLY A 166 -11.20 8.23 0.16
CA GLY A 166 -12.18 7.70 1.10
C GLY A 166 -12.89 6.46 0.56
N PHE A 167 -13.30 6.46 -0.72
CA PHE A 167 -13.88 5.27 -1.34
C PHE A 167 -12.87 4.12 -1.46
N SER A 168 -11.62 4.39 -1.84
CA SER A 168 -10.58 3.36 -1.84
C SER A 168 -10.25 2.84 -0.44
N ALA A 169 -10.21 3.72 0.55
CA ALA A 169 -10.02 3.32 1.95
C ALA A 169 -11.14 2.40 2.44
N SER A 170 -12.40 2.65 2.06
CA SER A 170 -13.51 1.77 2.42
C SER A 170 -13.36 0.37 1.83
N LEU A 171 -12.89 0.24 0.59
CA LEU A 171 -12.56 -1.05 -0.04
C LEU A 171 -11.43 -1.77 0.73
N THR A 172 -10.41 -1.03 1.12
CA THR A 172 -9.26 -1.55 1.87
C THR A 172 -9.66 -2.05 3.25
N VAL A 173 -10.49 -1.28 3.97
CA VAL A 173 -11.01 -1.67 5.29
C VAL A 173 -11.92 -2.90 5.18
N PHE A 174 -12.79 -2.94 4.18
CA PHE A 174 -13.64 -4.09 3.93
C PHE A 174 -12.83 -5.36 3.64
N ALA A 175 -11.83 -5.27 2.78
CA ALA A 175 -10.91 -6.37 2.48
C ALA A 175 -10.14 -6.84 3.73
N SER A 176 -9.65 -5.90 4.54
CA SER A 176 -8.98 -6.17 5.82
C SER A 176 -9.89 -6.92 6.81
N ALA A 177 -11.17 -6.57 6.87
CA ALA A 177 -12.13 -7.24 7.74
C ALA A 177 -12.44 -8.69 7.32
N ILE A 178 -12.44 -8.96 6.01
CA ILE A 178 -12.68 -10.32 5.46
C ILE A 178 -11.42 -11.21 5.59
N GLY A 179 -10.24 -10.62 5.58
CA GLY A 179 -8.96 -11.35 5.56
C GLY A 179 -8.86 -12.49 6.59
N PRO A 180 -9.01 -12.21 7.89
CA PRO A 180 -8.92 -13.25 8.92
C PRO A 180 -9.96 -14.38 8.73
N ALA A 181 -11.21 -14.05 8.38
CA ALA A 181 -12.24 -15.04 8.14
C ALA A 181 -11.93 -15.93 6.93
N ALA A 182 -11.41 -15.36 5.85
CA ALA A 182 -11.02 -16.12 4.67
C ALA A 182 -9.87 -17.10 4.95
N PHE A 183 -8.91 -16.69 5.79
CA PHE A 183 -7.81 -17.57 6.22
C PHE A 183 -8.30 -18.68 7.16
N SER A 184 -9.20 -18.36 8.10
CA SER A 184 -9.79 -19.36 9.00
C SER A 184 -10.45 -20.51 8.23
N LEU A 185 -11.22 -20.20 7.17
CA LEU A 185 -11.83 -21.22 6.33
C LEU A 185 -10.80 -22.13 5.64
N GLY A 186 -9.58 -21.65 5.40
CA GLY A 186 -8.50 -22.44 4.83
C GLY A 186 -7.84 -23.42 5.81
N PHE A 187 -7.97 -23.20 7.12
CA PHE A 187 -7.44 -24.09 8.15
C PHE A 187 -8.40 -25.23 8.53
N ASP A 188 -9.70 -25.08 8.21
CA ASP A 188 -10.74 -26.07 8.53
C ASP A 188 -10.81 -27.21 7.48
N TYR A 189 -10.01 -27.19 6.43
CA TYR A 189 -9.88 -28.19 5.38
C TYR A 189 -8.46 -28.77 5.33
#